data_ceb22c3b8bff577c629d49c031f9ae69
#
_entry.id   ceb22c3b8bff577c629d49c031f9ae69
#
_cell.length_a   1.000
_cell.length_b   1.000
_cell.length_c   1.000
_cell.angle_alpha   90.00
_cell.angle_beta   90.00
_cell.angle_gamma   90.00
#
_symmetry.space_group_name_H-M   'P 1'
#
loop_
_entity.id
_entity.type
_entity.pdbx_description
1 polymer ?
#
loop_
_entity_poly.entity_id
_entity_poly.type
_entity_poly.pdbx_seq_one_letter_code
_entity_poly.pdbx_strand_id
1 'polypeptide(L)'
;MLRLLFAVGGLVFLLHPDAASAWGYQGHRVVGSIADKLLADTNAEKQIKKILNEGDPDGKLDLRLAGPWPDCVKSVARHDDGKFHYEVDPEHLEYEVPCTPFNSKKERSRLEDYAKRNWTQCSYKPDGFERGCHNTYHFDDVAIQRDRFDRSFQGTNDHDLVAAIGAAIAVLSDKPIPPPFPFSIKDKKEALLLLVHLIGDLHQPLHVGSLYLDADGKLVDPDIAHKIDPDTETIGGNAIQDENVNLHHQWDDIPTDIGEAATKELVANARNVPASQGPPESWPAAWASDSLLVARDAFAGLTFERTQPPPKVKWTVIFDNHMDYLHRMDAIKRKQLAKGGARLAEILKKIWP
;
A
#
# COMPACT_ATOMS: atom_id res chain seq x y z
N MET A 1 -52.97 35.24 5.16
CA MET A 1 -51.66 35.06 5.81
C MET A 1 -51.13 33.65 5.48
N LEU A 2 -50.29 33.59 4.45
CA LEU A 2 -49.71 32.31 3.95
C LEU A 2 -48.30 32.17 4.56
N ARG A 3 -48.12 31.16 5.45
CA ARG A 3 -46.82 30.85 6.03
C ARG A 3 -46.03 29.95 5.07
N LEU A 4 -44.99 30.48 4.42
CA LEU A 4 -43.97 29.70 3.71
C LEU A 4 -43.09 29.01 4.77
N LEU A 5 -43.10 27.68 4.77
CA LEU A 5 -42.12 26.86 5.45
C LEU A 5 -40.92 26.67 4.51
N PHE A 6 -39.78 27.27 4.85
CA PHE A 6 -38.52 26.96 4.23
C PHE A 6 -37.98 25.66 4.86
N ALA A 7 -37.96 24.60 4.09
CA ALA A 7 -37.21 23.39 4.41
C ALA A 7 -35.74 23.66 4.12
N VAL A 8 -34.93 23.81 5.17
CA VAL A 8 -33.47 23.81 5.06
C VAL A 8 -33.05 22.34 4.91
N GLY A 9 -32.80 21.97 3.67
CA GLY A 9 -32.13 20.70 3.35
C GLY A 9 -30.67 20.79 3.79
N GLY A 10 -30.35 20.17 4.92
CA GLY A 10 -28.96 20.00 5.33
C GLY A 10 -28.27 19.05 4.36
N LEU A 11 -27.33 19.58 3.57
CA LEU A 11 -26.41 18.78 2.77
C LEU A 11 -25.46 18.09 3.77
N VAL A 12 -25.69 16.83 4.02
CA VAL A 12 -24.76 15.98 4.78
C VAL A 12 -23.60 15.72 3.83
N PHE A 13 -22.51 16.45 3.97
CA PHE A 13 -21.22 16.09 3.39
C PHE A 13 -20.80 14.76 4.05
N LEU A 14 -20.99 13.67 3.35
CA LEU A 14 -20.31 12.41 3.64
C LEU A 14 -18.84 12.63 3.29
N LEU A 15 -18.06 13.05 4.29
CA LEU A 15 -16.61 12.97 4.22
C LEU A 15 -16.29 11.48 4.11
N HIS A 16 -16.04 11.02 2.89
CA HIS A 16 -15.42 9.72 2.70
C HIS A 16 -14.01 9.84 3.29
N PRO A 17 -13.60 8.99 4.24
CA PRO A 17 -12.19 8.92 4.58
C PRO A 17 -11.45 8.49 3.31
N ASP A 18 -10.47 9.29 2.90
CA ASP A 18 -9.58 8.94 1.80
C ASP A 18 -9.11 7.51 2.02
N ALA A 19 -9.39 6.63 1.08
CA ALA A 19 -8.86 5.29 1.12
C ALA A 19 -7.35 5.43 1.11
N ALA A 20 -6.68 4.98 2.20
CA ALA A 20 -5.24 5.00 2.29
C ALA A 20 -4.68 4.38 1.01
N SER A 21 -4.14 5.21 0.16
CA SER A 21 -3.40 4.80 -1.02
C SER A 21 -1.98 4.59 -0.52
N ALA A 22 -1.42 3.40 -0.70
CA ALA A 22 0.02 3.13 -0.62
C ALA A 22 0.82 4.22 -1.33
N TRP A 23 2.14 4.12 -1.45
CA TRP A 23 2.81 5.11 -2.32
C TRP A 23 1.81 5.58 -3.37
N GLY A 24 1.52 6.85 -3.49
CA GLY A 24 0.62 7.33 -4.53
C GLY A 24 0.99 6.66 -5.85
N TYR A 25 0.11 6.55 -6.80
CA TYR A 25 0.33 5.81 -8.05
C TYR A 25 1.69 6.11 -8.73
N GLN A 26 2.20 7.32 -8.52
CA GLN A 26 3.51 7.75 -9.03
C GLN A 26 4.65 6.96 -8.38
N GLY A 27 4.61 6.72 -7.08
CA GLY A 27 5.62 5.94 -6.37
C GLY A 27 5.65 4.48 -6.83
N HIS A 28 4.48 3.85 -7.01
CA HIS A 28 4.40 2.50 -7.59
C HIS A 28 4.96 2.44 -9.01
N ARG A 29 4.67 3.46 -9.84
CA ARG A 29 5.25 3.58 -11.16
C ARG A 29 6.77 3.73 -11.13
N VAL A 30 7.30 4.51 -10.19
CA VAL A 30 8.75 4.68 -10.03
C VAL A 30 9.41 3.37 -9.60
N VAL A 31 8.86 2.66 -8.62
CA VAL A 31 9.36 1.33 -8.18
C VAL A 31 9.38 0.34 -9.35
N GLY A 32 8.27 0.22 -10.09
CA GLY A 32 8.19 -0.61 -11.28
C GLY A 32 9.21 -0.22 -12.36
N SER A 33 9.34 1.10 -12.63
CA SER A 33 10.29 1.63 -13.61
C SER A 33 11.76 1.37 -13.23
N ILE A 34 12.12 1.43 -11.95
CA ILE A 34 13.47 1.05 -11.48
C ILE A 34 13.71 -0.42 -11.77
N ALA A 35 12.74 -1.28 -11.42
CA ALA A 35 12.86 -2.72 -11.67
C ALA A 35 12.97 -3.04 -13.17
N ASP A 36 12.17 -2.41 -14.04
CA ASP A 36 12.29 -2.55 -15.50
C ASP A 36 13.70 -2.23 -15.99
N LYS A 37 14.33 -1.16 -15.47
CA LYS A 37 15.72 -0.79 -15.83
C LYS A 37 16.77 -1.78 -15.34
N LEU A 38 16.54 -2.40 -14.17
CA LEU A 38 17.45 -3.40 -13.60
C LEU A 38 17.29 -4.78 -14.22
N LEU A 39 16.16 -5.04 -14.87
CA LEU A 39 15.81 -6.32 -15.53
C LEU A 39 16.11 -6.32 -17.02
N ALA A 40 16.53 -5.19 -17.60
CA ALA A 40 16.80 -5.08 -19.04
C ALA A 40 17.72 -6.23 -19.52
N ASP A 41 17.37 -6.83 -20.65
CA ASP A 41 18.09 -7.93 -21.33
C ASP A 41 18.17 -9.25 -20.53
N THR A 42 17.39 -9.42 -19.45
CA THR A 42 17.34 -10.66 -18.66
C THR A 42 16.21 -11.60 -19.12
N ASN A 43 16.29 -12.88 -18.68
CA ASN A 43 15.18 -13.82 -18.86
C ASN A 43 13.91 -13.36 -18.09
N ALA A 44 14.09 -12.78 -16.90
CA ALA A 44 12.96 -12.24 -16.12
C ALA A 44 12.18 -11.17 -16.91
N GLU A 45 12.86 -10.24 -17.60
CA GLU A 45 12.18 -9.25 -18.45
C GLU A 45 11.30 -9.91 -19.52
N LYS A 46 11.80 -10.95 -20.19
CA LYS A 46 11.07 -11.68 -21.24
C LYS A 46 9.81 -12.34 -20.67
N GLN A 47 9.92 -12.98 -19.49
CA GLN A 47 8.79 -13.63 -18.82
C GLN A 47 7.74 -12.60 -18.37
N ILE A 48 8.17 -11.48 -17.79
CA ILE A 48 7.31 -10.38 -17.37
C ILE A 48 6.50 -9.84 -18.55
N LYS A 49 7.16 -9.50 -19.67
CA LYS A 49 6.49 -9.01 -20.88
C LYS A 49 5.46 -10.00 -21.39
N LYS A 50 5.81 -11.29 -21.40
CA LYS A 50 4.89 -12.35 -21.82
C LYS A 50 3.66 -12.45 -20.92
N ILE A 51 3.85 -12.41 -19.59
CA ILE A 51 2.77 -12.55 -18.60
C ILE A 51 1.85 -11.32 -18.63
N LEU A 52 2.41 -10.12 -18.57
CA LEU A 52 1.63 -8.90 -18.51
C LEU A 52 0.78 -8.66 -19.77
N ASN A 53 1.29 -9.05 -20.95
CA ASN A 53 0.65 -8.83 -22.24
C ASN A 53 0.04 -10.10 -22.84
N GLU A 54 -0.25 -11.12 -22.02
CA GLU A 54 -0.86 -12.37 -22.49
C GLU A 54 -2.22 -12.12 -23.15
N GLY A 55 -2.34 -12.56 -24.41
CA GLY A 55 -3.54 -12.38 -25.23
C GLY A 55 -3.72 -10.95 -25.77
N ASP A 56 -2.70 -10.10 -25.67
CA ASP A 56 -2.63 -8.77 -26.29
C ASP A 56 -1.23 -8.58 -26.94
N PRO A 57 -1.07 -8.94 -28.21
CA PRO A 57 0.23 -8.86 -28.89
C PRO A 57 0.73 -7.42 -29.07
N ASP A 58 -0.17 -6.43 -29.04
CA ASP A 58 0.16 -5.01 -29.09
C ASP A 58 0.27 -4.39 -27.68
N GLY A 59 0.16 -5.21 -26.64
CA GLY A 59 0.17 -4.81 -25.24
C GLY A 59 1.50 -4.15 -24.86
N LYS A 60 1.39 -3.05 -24.14
CA LYS A 60 2.52 -2.21 -23.69
C LYS A 60 2.66 -2.18 -22.16
N LEU A 61 2.04 -3.13 -21.47
CA LEU A 61 2.15 -3.19 -20.02
C LEU A 61 3.56 -3.61 -19.65
N ASP A 62 4.20 -2.79 -18.81
CA ASP A 62 5.47 -3.03 -18.14
C ASP A 62 5.27 -2.98 -16.62
N LEU A 63 6.31 -3.17 -15.82
CA LEU A 63 6.18 -3.12 -14.36
C LEU A 63 5.76 -1.73 -13.88
N ARG A 64 6.21 -0.67 -14.57
CA ARG A 64 5.81 0.69 -14.26
C ARG A 64 4.31 0.89 -14.38
N LEU A 65 3.69 0.46 -15.47
CA LEU A 65 2.24 0.59 -15.70
C LEU A 65 1.43 -0.42 -14.87
N ALA A 66 2.04 -1.55 -14.51
CA ALA A 66 1.41 -2.59 -13.69
C ALA A 66 1.26 -2.16 -12.21
N GLY A 67 2.17 -1.33 -11.69
CA GLY A 67 2.24 -0.95 -10.29
C GLY A 67 0.91 -0.51 -9.66
N PRO A 68 0.11 0.37 -10.26
CA PRO A 68 -1.14 0.86 -9.67
C PRO A 68 -2.31 -0.14 -9.63
N TRP A 69 -2.21 -1.33 -10.24
CA TRP A 69 -3.34 -2.24 -10.42
C TRP A 69 -4.10 -2.60 -9.12
N PRO A 70 -3.47 -2.93 -7.98
CA PRO A 70 -4.18 -3.26 -6.75
C PRO A 70 -4.96 -2.10 -6.16
N ASP A 71 -4.50 -0.85 -6.34
CA ASP A 71 -5.29 0.32 -5.95
C ASP A 71 -6.53 0.48 -6.84
N CYS A 72 -6.44 0.14 -8.11
CA CYS A 72 -7.60 0.13 -9.00
C CYS A 72 -8.66 -0.91 -8.59
N VAL A 73 -8.27 -1.98 -7.87
CA VAL A 73 -9.23 -2.93 -7.29
C VAL A 73 -10.08 -2.29 -6.21
N LYS A 74 -9.56 -1.28 -5.48
CA LYS A 74 -10.31 -0.55 -4.44
C LYS A 74 -11.52 0.19 -4.98
N SER A 75 -11.53 0.53 -6.28
CA SER A 75 -12.69 1.12 -6.97
C SER A 75 -13.78 0.09 -7.34
N VAL A 76 -13.64 -1.18 -6.96
CA VAL A 76 -14.70 -2.18 -7.17
C VAL A 76 -15.63 -2.20 -5.98
N ALA A 77 -16.88 -1.82 -6.21
CA ALA A 77 -17.94 -1.85 -5.22
C ALA A 77 -18.73 -3.16 -5.27
N ARG A 78 -19.20 -3.62 -4.10
CA ARG A 78 -20.18 -4.70 -3.99
C ARG A 78 -21.58 -4.09 -3.82
N HIS A 79 -22.48 -4.40 -4.73
CA HIS A 79 -23.86 -3.96 -4.70
C HIS A 79 -24.77 -4.88 -3.88
N ASP A 80 -25.96 -4.39 -3.52
CA ASP A 80 -26.97 -5.12 -2.74
C ASP A 80 -27.45 -6.42 -3.43
N ASP A 81 -27.37 -6.48 -4.75
CA ASP A 81 -27.67 -7.69 -5.54
C ASP A 81 -26.54 -8.73 -5.55
N GLY A 82 -25.45 -8.44 -4.82
CA GLY A 82 -24.28 -9.29 -4.70
C GLY A 82 -23.30 -9.24 -5.88
N LYS A 83 -23.54 -8.34 -6.86
CA LYS A 83 -22.62 -8.13 -7.97
C LYS A 83 -21.51 -7.17 -7.58
N PHE A 84 -20.43 -7.26 -8.34
CA PHE A 84 -19.23 -6.45 -8.18
C PHE A 84 -19.05 -5.63 -9.46
N HIS A 85 -18.93 -4.32 -9.30
CA HIS A 85 -18.72 -3.40 -10.41
C HIS A 85 -17.61 -2.43 -10.11
N TYR A 86 -16.79 -2.19 -11.12
CA TYR A 86 -15.83 -1.10 -11.08
C TYR A 86 -16.57 0.23 -11.23
N GLU A 87 -16.39 1.11 -10.28
CA GLU A 87 -17.03 2.42 -10.22
C GLU A 87 -15.99 3.53 -10.40
N VAL A 88 -16.35 4.50 -11.24
CA VAL A 88 -15.58 5.73 -11.39
C VAL A 88 -16.17 6.77 -10.46
N ASP A 89 -15.35 7.33 -9.58
CA ASP A 89 -15.79 8.46 -8.76
C ASP A 89 -15.81 9.74 -9.62
N PRO A 90 -16.98 10.32 -9.91
CA PRO A 90 -17.07 11.51 -10.76
C PRO A 90 -16.51 12.77 -10.10
N GLU A 91 -16.32 12.77 -8.77
CA GLU A 91 -15.76 13.90 -8.01
C GLU A 91 -14.23 13.82 -7.93
N HIS A 92 -13.66 12.62 -8.19
CA HIS A 92 -12.23 12.31 -8.08
C HIS A 92 -11.69 11.57 -9.30
N LEU A 93 -11.85 12.17 -10.48
CA LEU A 93 -11.39 11.58 -11.76
C LEU A 93 -9.86 11.39 -11.81
N GLU A 94 -9.11 12.08 -10.99
CA GLU A 94 -7.66 11.90 -10.85
C GLU A 94 -7.29 10.46 -10.43
N TYR A 95 -8.14 9.76 -9.69
CA TYR A 95 -7.92 8.36 -9.31
C TYR A 95 -8.08 7.39 -10.49
N GLU A 96 -8.72 7.82 -11.58
CA GLU A 96 -8.84 7.02 -12.79
C GLU A 96 -7.60 7.06 -13.69
N VAL A 97 -6.77 8.10 -13.57
CA VAL A 97 -5.56 8.26 -14.40
C VAL A 97 -4.60 7.06 -14.26
N PRO A 98 -4.29 6.58 -13.04
CA PRO A 98 -3.43 5.40 -12.86
C PRO A 98 -4.07 4.11 -13.39
N CYS A 99 -5.39 4.03 -13.43
CA CYS A 99 -6.16 2.84 -13.83
C CYS A 99 -6.42 2.75 -15.34
N THR A 100 -6.05 3.78 -16.09
CA THR A 100 -6.21 3.82 -17.56
C THR A 100 -5.68 2.58 -18.31
N PRO A 101 -4.52 1.97 -17.92
CA PRO A 101 -4.03 0.75 -18.56
C PRO A 101 -4.99 -0.45 -18.44
N PHE A 102 -5.93 -0.41 -17.49
CA PHE A 102 -6.85 -1.49 -17.15
C PHE A 102 -8.30 -1.20 -17.59
N ASN A 103 -8.52 -0.23 -18.48
CA ASN A 103 -9.86 0.20 -18.92
C ASN A 103 -10.53 -0.73 -19.94
N SER A 104 -9.82 -1.71 -20.52
CA SER A 104 -10.44 -2.67 -21.42
C SER A 104 -11.49 -3.52 -20.68
N LYS A 105 -12.54 -3.97 -21.38
CA LYS A 105 -13.56 -4.86 -20.80
C LYS A 105 -12.94 -6.09 -20.11
N LYS A 106 -11.89 -6.66 -20.70
CA LYS A 106 -11.17 -7.83 -20.14
C LYS A 106 -10.51 -7.47 -18.81
N GLU A 107 -9.80 -6.34 -18.71
CA GLU A 107 -9.09 -5.95 -17.50
C GLU A 107 -10.07 -5.45 -16.41
N ARG A 108 -11.15 -4.75 -16.77
CA ARG A 108 -12.23 -4.41 -15.81
C ARG A 108 -12.87 -5.66 -15.21
N SER A 109 -13.18 -6.66 -16.03
CA SER A 109 -13.68 -7.94 -15.52
C SER A 109 -12.66 -8.67 -14.63
N ARG A 110 -11.35 -8.49 -14.85
CA ARG A 110 -10.30 -9.04 -13.95
C ARG A 110 -10.32 -8.35 -12.59
N LEU A 111 -10.45 -7.01 -12.55
CA LEU A 111 -10.57 -6.25 -11.31
C LEU A 111 -11.79 -6.72 -10.48
N GLU A 112 -12.95 -6.81 -11.12
CA GLU A 112 -14.21 -7.24 -10.49
C GLU A 112 -14.13 -8.69 -9.97
N ASP A 113 -13.59 -9.62 -10.77
CA ASP A 113 -13.43 -11.03 -10.41
C ASP A 113 -12.43 -11.19 -9.23
N TYR A 114 -11.31 -10.44 -9.26
CA TYR A 114 -10.34 -10.45 -8.17
C TYR A 114 -10.93 -9.91 -6.87
N ALA A 115 -11.60 -8.75 -6.91
CA ALA A 115 -12.26 -8.17 -5.75
C ALA A 115 -13.28 -9.14 -5.16
N LYS A 116 -14.13 -9.75 -6.00
CA LYS A 116 -15.13 -10.74 -5.59
C LYS A 116 -14.51 -11.94 -4.86
N ARG A 117 -13.43 -12.50 -5.39
CA ARG A 117 -12.76 -13.68 -4.81
C ARG A 117 -12.02 -13.36 -3.51
N ASN A 118 -11.65 -12.09 -3.29
CA ASN A 118 -10.91 -11.62 -2.13
C ASN A 118 -11.73 -10.63 -1.27
N TRP A 119 -13.04 -10.79 -1.23
CA TRP A 119 -13.92 -9.89 -0.47
C TRP A 119 -14.11 -10.34 0.98
N THR A 120 -14.38 -11.63 1.19
CA THR A 120 -14.87 -12.17 2.47
C THR A 120 -13.84 -13.01 3.24
N GLN A 121 -12.57 -13.02 2.83
CA GLN A 121 -11.52 -13.79 3.51
C GLN A 121 -11.21 -13.27 4.92
N CYS A 122 -11.56 -12.02 5.20
CA CYS A 122 -11.54 -11.42 6.52
C CYS A 122 -12.75 -10.50 6.72
N SER A 123 -12.92 -9.96 7.93
CA SER A 123 -13.86 -8.89 8.20
C SER A 123 -13.07 -7.58 8.27
N TYR A 124 -13.28 -6.69 7.31
CA TYR A 124 -12.63 -5.38 7.28
C TYR A 124 -13.70 -4.27 7.22
N LYS A 125 -13.76 -3.45 8.28
CA LYS A 125 -14.79 -2.39 8.45
C LYS A 125 -14.18 -1.15 9.11
N PRO A 126 -13.24 -0.46 8.44
CA PRO A 126 -12.47 0.63 9.05
C PRO A 126 -13.33 1.84 9.47
N ASP A 127 -14.45 2.04 8.81
CA ASP A 127 -15.41 3.14 9.02
C ASP A 127 -16.81 2.65 9.41
N GLY A 128 -16.93 1.38 9.84
CA GLY A 128 -18.21 0.72 10.11
C GLY A 128 -18.88 0.11 8.88
N PHE A 129 -18.38 0.40 7.67
CA PHE A 129 -18.87 -0.20 6.43
C PHE A 129 -17.98 -1.35 5.98
N GLU A 130 -18.61 -2.42 5.44
CA GLU A 130 -17.86 -3.57 4.94
C GLU A 130 -17.06 -3.19 3.70
N ARG A 131 -15.76 -3.49 3.75
CA ARG A 131 -14.82 -3.37 2.63
C ARG A 131 -14.29 -4.75 2.26
N GLY A 132 -13.84 -4.90 1.01
CA GLY A 132 -13.20 -6.14 0.58
C GLY A 132 -11.93 -6.44 1.37
N CYS A 133 -11.72 -7.70 1.74
CA CYS A 133 -10.52 -8.12 2.48
C CYS A 133 -9.22 -7.76 1.74
N HIS A 134 -9.24 -7.73 0.40
CA HIS A 134 -8.08 -7.31 -0.40
C HIS A 134 -7.52 -5.93 -0.03
N ASN A 135 -8.30 -5.07 0.63
CA ASN A 135 -7.81 -3.77 1.11
C ASN A 135 -6.78 -3.91 2.26
N THR A 136 -6.82 -5.01 3.02
CA THR A 136 -5.86 -5.23 4.12
C THR A 136 -4.50 -5.74 3.62
N TYR A 137 -4.40 -6.18 2.36
CA TYR A 137 -3.17 -6.73 1.79
C TYR A 137 -2.07 -5.68 1.57
N HIS A 138 -2.40 -4.41 1.75
CA HIS A 138 -1.52 -3.28 1.47
C HIS A 138 -0.66 -2.85 2.65
N PHE A 139 -0.94 -3.33 3.87
CA PHE A 139 -0.27 -2.85 5.07
C PHE A 139 -0.12 -3.90 6.17
N ASP A 140 0.80 -3.61 7.07
CA ASP A 140 0.93 -4.10 8.43
C ASP A 140 0.85 -2.90 9.36
N ASP A 141 0.51 -3.09 10.63
CA ASP A 141 0.47 -2.03 11.65
C ASP A 141 1.35 -2.40 12.85
N VAL A 142 2.57 -2.89 12.58
CA VAL A 142 3.51 -3.29 13.65
C VAL A 142 3.95 -2.07 14.44
N ALA A 143 3.87 -2.16 15.77
CA ALA A 143 4.29 -1.08 16.65
C ALA A 143 5.78 -0.72 16.42
N ILE A 144 6.10 0.56 16.22
CA ILE A 144 7.47 1.03 15.92
C ILE A 144 8.48 0.74 17.03
N GLN A 145 8.04 0.32 18.21
CA GLN A 145 8.90 -0.13 19.32
C GLN A 145 9.58 -1.48 19.00
N ARG A 146 9.10 -2.22 18.00
CA ARG A 146 9.67 -3.52 17.58
C ARG A 146 10.91 -3.28 16.71
N ASP A 147 11.91 -4.15 16.86
CA ASP A 147 13.19 -4.10 16.13
C ASP A 147 13.21 -4.97 14.87
N ARG A 148 12.16 -5.74 14.65
CA ARG A 148 11.94 -6.59 13.47
C ARG A 148 10.45 -6.84 13.24
N PHE A 149 10.13 -7.29 12.05
CA PHE A 149 8.84 -7.90 11.77
C PHE A 149 8.80 -9.34 12.33
N ASP A 150 7.73 -9.67 13.05
CA ASP A 150 7.46 -11.03 13.53
C ASP A 150 5.94 -11.22 13.61
N ARG A 151 5.45 -12.36 13.12
CA ARG A 151 4.01 -12.65 13.08
C ARG A 151 3.36 -12.81 14.46
N SER A 152 4.14 -12.87 15.52
CA SER A 152 3.62 -12.88 16.89
C SER A 152 3.24 -11.50 17.41
N PHE A 153 3.65 -10.43 16.73
CA PHE A 153 3.35 -9.06 17.13
C PHE A 153 1.93 -8.64 16.74
N GLN A 154 1.34 -7.77 17.58
CA GLN A 154 0.09 -7.11 17.24
C GLN A 154 0.29 -6.26 15.97
N GLY A 155 -0.78 -6.12 15.17
CA GLY A 155 -0.73 -5.42 13.88
C GLY A 155 -0.34 -6.32 12.70
N THR A 156 0.01 -7.60 12.94
CA THR A 156 0.20 -8.61 11.89
C THR A 156 -1.01 -9.55 11.82
N ASN A 157 -1.26 -10.12 10.66
CA ASN A 157 -2.33 -11.12 10.47
C ASN A 157 -2.10 -11.99 9.23
N ASP A 158 -2.96 -13.00 9.02
CA ASP A 158 -2.81 -13.96 7.91
C ASP A 158 -3.12 -13.38 6.52
N HIS A 159 -3.61 -12.15 6.44
CA HIS A 159 -3.99 -11.45 5.20
C HIS A 159 -3.37 -10.06 5.12
N ASP A 160 -2.23 -9.87 5.75
CA ASP A 160 -1.43 -8.65 5.73
C ASP A 160 -0.51 -8.55 4.49
N LEU A 161 0.22 -7.46 4.42
CA LEU A 161 1.15 -7.14 3.32
C LEU A 161 2.24 -8.19 3.12
N VAL A 162 2.89 -8.63 4.20
CA VAL A 162 3.97 -9.63 4.13
C VAL A 162 3.43 -10.98 3.67
N ALA A 163 2.24 -11.39 4.13
CA ALA A 163 1.57 -12.62 3.70
C ALA A 163 1.17 -12.56 2.21
N ALA A 164 0.62 -11.42 1.77
CA ALA A 164 0.21 -11.22 0.37
C ALA A 164 1.40 -11.27 -0.60
N ILE A 165 2.54 -10.67 -0.25
CA ILE A 165 3.79 -10.79 -1.02
C ILE A 165 4.24 -12.25 -1.11
N GLY A 166 4.23 -12.96 0.02
CA GLY A 166 4.57 -14.40 0.05
C GLY A 166 3.66 -15.23 -0.85
N ALA A 167 2.36 -14.96 -0.85
CA ALA A 167 1.38 -15.64 -1.73
C ALA A 167 1.65 -15.34 -3.22
N ALA A 168 1.93 -14.09 -3.58
CA ALA A 168 2.28 -13.73 -4.95
C ALA A 168 3.56 -14.42 -5.44
N ILE A 169 4.61 -14.46 -4.61
CA ILE A 169 5.87 -15.18 -4.90
C ILE A 169 5.61 -16.67 -5.11
N ALA A 170 4.77 -17.30 -4.28
CA ALA A 170 4.45 -18.72 -4.39
C ALA A 170 3.80 -19.03 -5.76
N VAL A 171 2.77 -18.24 -6.16
CA VAL A 171 2.10 -18.44 -7.45
C VAL A 171 3.04 -18.22 -8.64
N LEU A 172 3.89 -17.18 -8.60
CA LEU A 172 4.87 -16.91 -9.67
C LEU A 172 5.90 -18.05 -9.78
N SER A 173 6.21 -18.72 -8.67
CA SER A 173 7.15 -19.84 -8.58
C SER A 173 6.51 -21.22 -8.82
N ASP A 174 5.26 -21.27 -9.28
CA ASP A 174 4.48 -22.51 -9.46
C ASP A 174 4.35 -23.35 -8.17
N LYS A 175 4.33 -22.69 -7.00
CA LYS A 175 4.14 -23.30 -5.69
C LYS A 175 2.72 -23.00 -5.16
N PRO A 176 2.14 -23.88 -4.33
CA PRO A 176 0.89 -23.58 -3.65
C PRO A 176 1.07 -22.43 -2.66
N ILE A 177 0.04 -21.62 -2.49
CA ILE A 177 0.00 -20.60 -1.44
C ILE A 177 -0.02 -21.33 -0.08
N PRO A 178 0.89 -21.01 0.86
CA PRO A 178 0.93 -21.67 2.15
C PRO A 178 -0.34 -21.37 2.97
N PRO A 179 -0.95 -22.37 3.65
CA PRO A 179 -1.98 -22.10 4.64
C PRO A 179 -1.34 -21.45 5.89
N PRO A 180 -2.07 -20.64 6.68
CA PRO A 180 -3.51 -20.38 6.60
C PRO A 180 -3.91 -19.22 5.66
N PHE A 181 -2.98 -18.69 4.88
CA PHE A 181 -3.17 -17.47 4.09
C PHE A 181 -4.32 -17.59 3.08
N PRO A 182 -5.33 -16.73 3.16
CA PRO A 182 -6.61 -16.93 2.47
C PRO A 182 -6.66 -16.33 1.05
N PHE A 183 -5.53 -16.04 0.42
CA PHE A 183 -5.48 -15.33 -0.85
C PHE A 183 -6.03 -16.16 -2.01
N SER A 184 -6.85 -15.55 -2.87
CA SER A 184 -7.32 -16.13 -4.13
C SER A 184 -6.65 -15.41 -5.31
N ILE A 185 -5.49 -15.92 -5.73
CA ILE A 185 -4.71 -15.45 -6.88
C ILE A 185 -4.90 -16.43 -8.03
N LYS A 186 -5.52 -16.00 -9.13
CA LYS A 186 -6.00 -16.86 -10.20
C LYS A 186 -4.91 -17.32 -11.17
N ASP A 187 -3.97 -16.44 -11.47
CA ASP A 187 -2.95 -16.67 -12.48
C ASP A 187 -1.66 -15.86 -12.19
N LYS A 188 -0.61 -16.12 -12.97
CA LYS A 188 0.67 -15.41 -12.85
C LYS A 188 0.56 -13.91 -13.15
N LYS A 189 -0.41 -13.48 -13.97
CA LYS A 189 -0.61 -12.05 -14.22
C LYS A 189 -1.12 -11.35 -12.96
N GLU A 190 -2.13 -11.90 -12.28
CA GLU A 190 -2.59 -11.35 -10.99
C GLU A 190 -1.47 -11.35 -9.94
N ALA A 191 -0.74 -12.45 -9.83
CA ALA A 191 0.39 -12.56 -8.91
C ALA A 191 1.47 -11.50 -9.18
N LEU A 192 1.78 -11.23 -10.45
CA LEU A 192 2.78 -10.24 -10.83
C LEU A 192 2.29 -8.82 -10.57
N LEU A 193 1.03 -8.52 -10.92
CA LEU A 193 0.39 -7.22 -10.64
C LEU A 193 0.40 -6.91 -9.14
N LEU A 194 0.05 -7.89 -8.30
CA LEU A 194 0.14 -7.79 -6.84
C LEU A 194 1.57 -7.56 -6.38
N LEU A 195 2.51 -8.40 -6.81
CA LEU A 195 3.90 -8.32 -6.35
C LEU A 195 4.54 -6.96 -6.63
N VAL A 196 4.31 -6.39 -7.83
CA VAL A 196 4.87 -5.08 -8.20
C VAL A 196 4.40 -3.99 -7.25
N HIS A 197 3.12 -3.97 -6.93
CA HIS A 197 2.51 -3.00 -6.03
C HIS A 197 2.97 -3.21 -4.58
N LEU A 198 2.77 -4.41 -4.06
CA LEU A 198 3.00 -4.72 -2.65
C LEU A 198 4.48 -4.60 -2.24
N ILE A 199 5.42 -4.81 -3.16
CA ILE A 199 6.82 -4.46 -2.89
C ILE A 199 7.00 -2.95 -2.77
N GLY A 200 6.24 -2.15 -3.51
CA GLY A 200 6.18 -0.70 -3.30
C GLY A 200 5.67 -0.37 -1.90
N ASP A 201 4.51 -0.88 -1.51
CA ASP A 201 3.90 -0.69 -0.19
C ASP A 201 4.85 -1.05 0.94
N LEU A 202 5.50 -2.22 0.84
CA LEU A 202 6.45 -2.70 1.82
C LEU A 202 7.62 -1.71 2.06
N HIS A 203 7.92 -0.86 1.08
CA HIS A 203 8.97 0.15 1.17
C HIS A 203 8.46 1.56 1.48
N GLN A 204 7.15 1.75 1.66
CA GLN A 204 6.58 2.93 2.31
C GLN A 204 6.55 2.65 3.83
N PRO A 205 7.33 3.37 4.64
CA PRO A 205 7.55 2.96 6.04
C PRO A 205 6.28 2.85 6.88
N LEU A 206 5.29 3.72 6.61
CA LEU A 206 4.04 3.76 7.36
C LEU A 206 3.07 2.65 6.97
N HIS A 207 3.35 1.88 5.91
CA HIS A 207 2.64 0.65 5.58
C HIS A 207 3.11 -0.57 6.38
N VAL A 208 4.19 -0.44 7.15
CA VAL A 208 4.73 -1.54 7.97
C VAL A 208 4.74 -1.16 9.45
N GLY A 209 5.15 0.06 9.77
CA GLY A 209 5.26 0.55 11.14
C GLY A 209 4.20 1.56 11.50
N SER A 210 3.52 1.35 12.62
CA SER A 210 2.46 2.23 13.12
C SER A 210 2.75 2.71 14.54
N LEU A 211 2.21 3.90 14.87
CA LEU A 211 2.14 4.38 16.24
C LEU A 211 0.84 3.93 16.89
N TYR A 212 0.91 3.70 18.19
CA TYR A 212 -0.25 3.57 19.06
C TYR A 212 -0.11 4.64 20.14
N LEU A 213 -1.11 5.53 20.26
CA LEU A 213 -1.04 6.72 21.10
C LEU A 213 -2.18 6.72 22.12
N ASP A 214 -1.86 7.06 23.37
CA ASP A 214 -2.87 7.28 24.40
C ASP A 214 -3.57 8.65 24.23
N ALA A 215 -4.46 8.97 25.17
CA ALA A 215 -5.19 10.23 25.14
C ALA A 215 -4.31 11.47 25.28
N ASP A 216 -3.10 11.31 25.82
CA ASP A 216 -2.10 12.38 26.00
C ASP A 216 -1.09 12.45 24.83
N GLY A 217 -1.30 11.64 23.76
CA GLY A 217 -0.39 11.57 22.60
C GLY A 217 0.90 10.82 22.88
N LYS A 218 0.96 10.03 23.95
CA LYS A 218 2.15 9.22 24.29
C LYS A 218 2.05 7.82 23.70
N LEU A 219 3.22 7.28 23.36
CA LEU A 219 3.32 5.92 22.84
C LEU A 219 2.82 4.88 23.85
N VAL A 220 1.95 4.01 23.41
CA VAL A 220 1.56 2.78 24.08
C VAL A 220 2.05 1.57 23.29
N ASP A 221 2.17 0.43 23.95
CA ASP A 221 2.67 -0.81 23.35
C ASP A 221 1.56 -1.86 23.32
N PRO A 222 0.96 -2.16 22.15
CA PRO A 222 -0.12 -3.11 22.04
C PRO A 222 0.33 -4.56 22.34
N ASP A 223 1.61 -4.88 22.17
CA ASP A 223 2.13 -6.22 22.47
C ASP A 223 2.20 -6.49 23.98
N ILE A 224 2.48 -5.45 24.79
CA ILE A 224 2.41 -5.56 26.26
C ILE A 224 0.97 -5.76 26.71
N ALA A 225 0.03 -5.09 26.06
CA ALA A 225 -1.40 -5.24 26.33
C ALA A 225 -1.99 -6.53 25.74
N HIS A 226 -1.27 -7.25 24.89
CA HIS A 226 -1.72 -8.41 24.10
C HIS A 226 -3.00 -8.17 23.29
N LYS A 227 -3.26 -6.92 22.96
CA LYS A 227 -4.41 -6.48 22.13
C LYS A 227 -4.18 -5.08 21.60
N ILE A 228 -4.78 -4.79 20.47
CA ILE A 228 -4.93 -3.43 19.97
C ILE A 228 -6.19 -2.82 20.57
N ASP A 229 -6.05 -1.62 21.16
CA ASP A 229 -7.16 -0.78 21.54
C ASP A 229 -7.45 0.19 20.37
N PRO A 230 -8.63 0.12 19.73
CA PRO A 230 -8.97 0.97 18.59
C PRO A 230 -8.86 2.48 18.87
N ASP A 231 -8.97 2.90 20.14
CA ASP A 231 -8.82 4.30 20.53
C ASP A 231 -7.35 4.79 20.50
N THR A 232 -6.40 3.88 20.34
CA THR A 232 -4.96 4.19 20.29
C THR A 232 -4.38 4.08 18.88
N GLU A 233 -5.11 3.50 17.92
CA GLU A 233 -4.61 3.25 16.57
C GLU A 233 -4.44 4.52 15.77
N THR A 234 -3.24 4.73 15.24
CA THR A 234 -2.99 5.81 14.26
C THR A 234 -3.16 5.37 12.83
N ILE A 235 -3.36 4.07 12.58
CA ILE A 235 -3.60 3.47 11.25
C ILE A 235 -2.48 3.89 10.28
N GLY A 236 -1.22 3.55 10.60
CA GLY A 236 -0.06 3.97 9.81
C GLY A 236 0.04 5.48 9.58
N GLY A 237 -0.52 6.31 10.48
CA GLY A 237 -0.54 7.77 10.33
C GLY A 237 -1.78 8.37 9.65
N ASN A 238 -2.73 7.55 9.19
CA ASN A 238 -3.99 8.05 8.61
C ASN A 238 -4.85 8.83 9.62
N ALA A 239 -4.76 8.49 10.90
CA ALA A 239 -5.44 9.20 11.98
C ALA A 239 -4.64 10.39 12.54
N ILE A 240 -3.50 10.72 11.96
CA ILE A 240 -2.66 11.88 12.34
C ILE A 240 -2.81 12.95 11.27
N GLN A 241 -3.21 14.17 11.66
CA GLN A 241 -3.39 15.31 10.75
C GLN A 241 -2.23 16.28 10.85
N ASP A 242 -1.77 16.76 9.70
CA ASP A 242 -0.95 17.95 9.53
C ASP A 242 -1.77 18.94 8.71
N GLU A 243 -2.28 20.00 9.36
CA GLU A 243 -3.21 20.95 8.77
C GLU A 243 -4.41 20.28 8.07
N ASN A 244 -4.41 20.21 6.75
CA ASN A 244 -5.51 19.69 5.94
C ASN A 244 -5.23 18.30 5.35
N VAL A 245 -4.04 17.72 5.57
CA VAL A 245 -3.59 16.45 5.00
C VAL A 245 -3.20 15.50 6.13
N ASN A 246 -3.54 14.23 6.02
CA ASN A 246 -3.05 13.26 7.00
C ASN A 246 -1.58 12.91 6.73
N LEU A 247 -0.88 12.50 7.79
CA LEU A 247 0.56 12.20 7.74
C LEU A 247 0.87 11.04 6.78
N HIS A 248 -0.02 10.03 6.72
CA HIS A 248 0.13 8.90 5.81
C HIS A 248 0.16 9.37 4.35
N HIS A 249 -0.81 10.18 3.95
CA HIS A 249 -0.88 10.73 2.59
C HIS A 249 0.37 11.54 2.22
N GLN A 250 0.91 12.34 3.16
CA GLN A 250 2.19 13.03 2.91
C GLN A 250 3.33 12.05 2.62
N TRP A 251 3.33 10.87 3.26
CA TRP A 251 4.33 9.84 3.01
C TRP A 251 4.11 9.09 1.70
N ASP A 252 2.88 9.02 1.20
CA ASP A 252 2.53 8.41 -0.07
C ASP A 252 2.96 9.26 -1.27
N ASP A 253 3.01 10.58 -1.11
CA ASP A 253 3.54 11.47 -2.13
C ASP A 253 5.05 11.29 -2.31
N ILE A 254 5.51 11.27 -3.55
CA ILE A 254 6.95 11.23 -3.87
C ILE A 254 7.52 12.65 -3.98
N PRO A 255 8.85 12.84 -3.81
CA PRO A 255 9.49 14.13 -4.04
C PRO A 255 9.13 14.71 -5.42
N THR A 256 8.75 15.97 -5.46
CA THR A 256 8.12 16.64 -6.62
C THR A 256 9.00 16.71 -7.87
N ASP A 257 10.32 16.57 -7.73
CA ASP A 257 11.30 16.49 -8.83
C ASP A 257 11.40 15.08 -9.44
N ILE A 258 10.74 14.08 -8.84
CA ILE A 258 10.66 12.72 -9.36
C ILE A 258 9.34 12.61 -10.15
N GLY A 259 9.43 12.35 -11.44
CA GLY A 259 8.25 12.04 -12.26
C GLY A 259 7.83 10.57 -12.10
N GLU A 260 6.98 10.08 -13.00
CA GLU A 260 6.43 8.71 -12.99
C GLU A 260 7.41 7.63 -13.49
N ALA A 261 8.69 7.96 -13.70
CA ALA A 261 9.70 7.05 -14.19
C ALA A 261 11.00 7.19 -13.39
N ALA A 262 11.75 6.10 -13.33
CA ALA A 262 13.04 6.06 -12.62
C ALA A 262 14.04 7.07 -13.18
N THR A 263 14.58 7.92 -12.32
CA THR A 263 15.71 8.80 -12.65
C THR A 263 17.01 7.99 -12.71
N LYS A 264 18.04 8.55 -13.38
CA LYS A 264 19.37 7.91 -13.40
C LYS A 264 19.94 7.71 -12.00
N GLU A 265 19.69 8.68 -11.12
CA GLU A 265 20.13 8.62 -9.72
C GLU A 265 19.44 7.48 -8.95
N LEU A 266 18.11 7.37 -9.04
CA LEU A 266 17.37 6.27 -8.38
C LEU A 266 17.84 4.90 -8.87
N VAL A 267 18.10 4.74 -10.18
CA VAL A 267 18.64 3.48 -10.72
C VAL A 267 20.06 3.21 -10.22
N ALA A 268 20.91 4.23 -10.10
CA ALA A 268 22.25 4.09 -9.55
C ALA A 268 22.21 3.69 -8.06
N ASN A 269 21.34 4.33 -7.29
CA ASN A 269 21.12 3.99 -5.87
C ASN A 269 20.56 2.56 -5.72
N ALA A 270 19.64 2.16 -6.57
CA ALA A 270 19.07 0.81 -6.57
C ALA A 270 20.13 -0.28 -6.84
N ARG A 271 21.10 -0.04 -7.71
CA ARG A 271 22.23 -0.96 -7.98
C ARG A 271 23.15 -1.16 -6.78
N ASN A 272 23.17 -0.24 -5.84
CA ASN A 272 23.97 -0.30 -4.62
C ASN A 272 23.22 -0.92 -3.43
N VAL A 273 21.95 -1.29 -3.59
CA VAL A 273 21.20 -1.99 -2.54
C VAL A 273 21.81 -3.38 -2.32
N PRO A 274 22.18 -3.74 -1.09
CA PRO A 274 22.75 -5.06 -0.82
C PRO A 274 21.77 -6.18 -1.18
N ALA A 275 22.31 -7.28 -1.70
CA ALA A 275 21.54 -8.47 -2.02
C ALA A 275 20.90 -9.07 -0.76
N SER A 276 19.67 -9.55 -0.92
CA SER A 276 18.92 -10.20 0.15
C SER A 276 19.58 -11.52 0.56
N GLN A 277 19.56 -11.81 1.84
CA GLN A 277 20.17 -13.02 2.41
C GLN A 277 19.14 -14.10 2.69
N GLY A 278 19.56 -15.33 2.69
CA GLY A 278 18.69 -16.48 2.99
C GLY A 278 17.78 -16.88 1.83
N PRO A 279 16.83 -17.79 2.08
CA PRO A 279 15.89 -18.29 1.07
C PRO A 279 14.86 -17.20 0.70
N PRO A 280 14.44 -17.12 -0.57
CA PRO A 280 13.53 -16.08 -1.06
C PRO A 280 12.22 -15.97 -0.29
N GLU A 281 11.75 -17.07 0.28
CA GLU A 281 10.53 -17.11 1.09
C GLU A 281 10.64 -16.31 2.39
N SER A 282 11.86 -16.06 2.89
CA SER A 282 12.12 -15.25 4.09
C SER A 282 12.30 -13.75 3.79
N TRP A 283 12.48 -13.38 2.52
CA TRP A 283 12.80 -12.01 2.15
C TRP A 283 11.71 -10.98 2.49
N PRO A 284 10.40 -11.27 2.29
CA PRO A 284 9.35 -10.31 2.64
C PRO A 284 9.40 -9.88 4.11
N ALA A 285 9.56 -10.82 5.04
CA ALA A 285 9.68 -10.50 6.48
C ALA A 285 10.98 -9.75 6.83
N ALA A 286 12.08 -10.07 6.17
CA ALA A 286 13.34 -9.35 6.34
C ALA A 286 13.24 -7.92 5.81
N TRP A 287 12.58 -7.71 4.67
CA TRP A 287 12.34 -6.36 4.11
C TRP A 287 11.35 -5.56 4.93
N ALA A 288 10.31 -6.19 5.50
CA ALA A 288 9.40 -5.56 6.44
C ALA A 288 10.15 -5.11 7.71
N SER A 289 11.08 -5.94 8.22
CA SER A 289 11.94 -5.55 9.36
C SER A 289 12.76 -4.30 9.05
N ASP A 290 13.33 -4.21 7.84
CA ASP A 290 14.08 -3.03 7.40
C ASP A 290 13.18 -1.79 7.29
N SER A 291 11.97 -1.93 6.75
CA SER A 291 10.99 -0.82 6.63
C SER A 291 10.44 -0.38 7.98
N LEU A 292 10.25 -1.31 8.92
CA LEU A 292 9.85 -0.99 10.31
C LEU A 292 10.89 -0.14 11.02
N LEU A 293 12.18 -0.42 10.83
CA LEU A 293 13.25 0.42 11.38
C LEU A 293 13.25 1.83 10.76
N VAL A 294 12.95 1.92 9.46
CA VAL A 294 12.80 3.22 8.78
C VAL A 294 11.56 3.98 9.27
N ALA A 295 10.49 3.28 9.65
CA ALA A 295 9.30 3.92 10.23
C ALA A 295 9.62 4.67 11.54
N ARG A 296 10.56 4.18 12.35
CA ARG A 296 11.05 4.93 13.53
C ARG A 296 11.65 6.28 13.14
N ASP A 297 12.43 6.31 12.07
CA ASP A 297 13.03 7.55 11.56
C ASP A 297 11.95 8.47 10.96
N ALA A 298 10.88 7.89 10.38
CA ALA A 298 9.74 8.63 9.86
C ALA A 298 8.96 9.37 10.95
N PHE A 299 8.84 8.79 12.14
CA PHE A 299 8.14 9.40 13.27
C PHE A 299 9.08 10.16 14.24
N ALA A 300 10.38 10.16 14.02
CA ALA A 300 11.33 10.83 14.91
C ALA A 300 11.15 12.36 14.91
N GLY A 301 11.18 12.99 16.10
CA GLY A 301 11.00 14.45 16.28
C GLY A 301 9.56 14.91 16.06
N LEU A 302 8.59 14.01 16.17
CA LEU A 302 7.17 14.31 16.17
C LEU A 302 6.59 14.14 17.58
N THR A 303 5.66 15.04 17.93
CA THR A 303 4.77 14.91 19.07
C THR A 303 3.33 15.05 18.62
N PHE A 304 2.39 14.60 19.44
CA PHE A 304 1.00 14.45 19.02
C PHE A 304 0.05 14.98 20.08
N GLU A 305 -0.96 15.74 19.64
CA GLU A 305 -2.07 16.19 20.46
C GLU A 305 -3.37 15.55 19.97
N ARG A 306 -4.15 15.00 20.91
CA ARG A 306 -5.45 14.42 20.58
C ARG A 306 -6.46 15.51 20.29
N THR A 307 -7.01 15.52 19.08
CA THR A 307 -7.95 16.55 18.60
C THR A 307 -9.39 16.07 18.51
N GLN A 308 -9.63 14.76 18.44
CA GLN A 308 -10.97 14.19 18.38
C GLN A 308 -11.11 12.98 19.32
N PRO A 309 -12.16 12.94 20.16
CA PRO A 309 -12.46 11.78 20.98
C PRO A 309 -13.08 10.64 20.16
N PRO A 310 -13.17 9.40 20.72
CA PRO A 310 -13.91 8.31 20.09
C PRO A 310 -15.35 8.71 19.70
N PRO A 311 -15.92 8.13 18.64
CA PRO A 311 -15.36 7.05 17.79
C PRO A 311 -14.44 7.53 16.67
N LYS A 312 -14.21 8.81 16.52
CA LYS A 312 -13.32 9.40 15.49
C LYS A 312 -12.04 9.87 16.13
N VAL A 313 -11.23 8.94 16.60
CA VAL A 313 -9.94 9.27 17.22
C VAL A 313 -8.99 9.82 16.18
N LYS A 314 -8.51 11.06 16.40
CA LYS A 314 -7.51 11.72 15.58
C LYS A 314 -6.54 12.49 16.45
N TRP A 315 -5.32 12.64 15.93
CA TRP A 315 -4.26 13.45 16.51
C TRP A 315 -3.80 14.51 15.53
N THR A 316 -3.32 15.63 16.04
CA THR A 316 -2.57 16.61 15.26
C THR A 316 -1.10 16.39 15.52
N VAL A 317 -0.30 16.36 14.46
CA VAL A 317 1.16 16.28 14.58
C VAL A 317 1.75 17.67 14.90
N ILE A 318 2.77 17.66 15.76
CA ILE A 318 3.59 18.82 16.09
C ILE A 318 5.03 18.47 15.72
N PHE A 319 5.66 19.31 14.91
CA PHE A 319 7.04 19.12 14.46
C PHE A 319 8.00 19.93 15.34
N ASP A 320 9.10 19.32 15.77
CA ASP A 320 10.20 20.07 16.39
C ASP A 320 10.78 21.11 15.42
N ASN A 321 10.97 20.72 14.14
CA ASN A 321 11.31 21.59 13.03
C ASN A 321 10.69 21.00 11.74
N HIS A 322 9.66 21.66 11.22
CA HIS A 322 8.90 21.16 10.07
C HIS A 322 9.76 21.06 8.80
N MET A 323 10.60 22.06 8.51
CA MET A 323 11.45 22.04 7.31
C MET A 323 12.51 20.92 7.36
N ASP A 324 13.13 20.71 8.50
CA ASP A 324 14.09 19.61 8.68
C ASP A 324 13.39 18.25 8.54
N TYR A 325 12.14 18.15 9.03
CA TYR A 325 11.33 16.94 8.86
C TYR A 325 11.06 16.67 7.38
N LEU A 326 10.62 17.65 6.60
CA LEU A 326 10.35 17.50 5.16
C LEU A 326 11.61 17.08 4.39
N HIS A 327 12.75 17.69 4.65
CA HIS A 327 14.03 17.31 4.02
C HIS A 327 14.44 15.87 4.36
N ARG A 328 14.26 15.45 5.62
CA ARG A 328 14.53 14.07 6.06
C ARG A 328 13.58 13.09 5.40
N MET A 329 12.29 13.42 5.36
CA MET A 329 11.24 12.63 4.71
C MET A 329 11.58 12.39 3.22
N ASP A 330 11.93 13.43 2.47
CA ASP A 330 12.33 13.31 1.06
C ASP A 330 13.54 12.41 0.88
N ALA A 331 14.55 12.55 1.72
CA ALA A 331 15.76 11.71 1.66
C ALA A 331 15.44 10.22 1.93
N ILE A 332 14.53 9.93 2.88
CA ILE A 332 14.06 8.58 3.19
C ILE A 332 13.27 8.03 1.99
N LYS A 333 12.33 8.78 1.46
CA LYS A 333 11.50 8.37 0.31
C LYS A 333 12.35 7.95 -0.88
N ARG A 334 13.36 8.73 -1.27
CA ARG A 334 14.29 8.39 -2.36
C ARG A 334 15.01 7.06 -2.13
N LYS A 335 15.46 6.82 -0.89
CA LYS A 335 16.12 5.56 -0.52
C LYS A 335 15.16 4.38 -0.61
N GLN A 336 13.93 4.54 -0.12
CA GLN A 336 12.93 3.49 -0.09
C GLN A 336 12.40 3.16 -1.50
N LEU A 337 12.20 4.15 -2.37
CA LEU A 337 11.87 3.94 -3.78
C LEU A 337 12.97 3.12 -4.49
N ALA A 338 14.25 3.48 -4.27
CA ALA A 338 15.37 2.74 -4.83
C ALA A 338 15.45 1.29 -4.31
N LYS A 339 15.25 1.08 -2.99
CA LYS A 339 15.20 -0.26 -2.38
C LYS A 339 14.04 -1.07 -2.94
N GLY A 340 12.83 -0.51 -3.03
CA GLY A 340 11.65 -1.19 -3.58
C GLY A 340 11.90 -1.70 -5.00
N GLY A 341 12.41 -0.84 -5.88
CA GLY A 341 12.74 -1.24 -7.25
C GLY A 341 13.85 -2.29 -7.34
N ALA A 342 14.89 -2.18 -6.50
CA ALA A 342 15.98 -3.17 -6.45
C ALA A 342 15.48 -4.55 -5.99
N ARG A 343 14.70 -4.61 -4.92
CA ARG A 343 14.17 -5.84 -4.32
C ARG A 343 13.11 -6.50 -5.22
N LEU A 344 12.30 -5.70 -5.92
CA LEU A 344 11.40 -6.21 -6.95
C LEU A 344 12.19 -6.86 -8.08
N ALA A 345 13.23 -6.22 -8.60
CA ALA A 345 14.08 -6.79 -9.63
C ALA A 345 14.82 -8.06 -9.14
N GLU A 346 15.29 -8.06 -7.91
CA GLU A 346 15.99 -9.19 -7.29
C GLU A 346 15.11 -10.44 -7.21
N ILE A 347 13.90 -10.31 -6.66
CA ILE A 347 12.99 -11.46 -6.52
C ILE A 347 12.53 -11.97 -7.88
N LEU A 348 12.28 -11.09 -8.86
CA LEU A 348 11.88 -11.50 -10.20
C LEU A 348 13.01 -12.24 -10.94
N LYS A 349 14.27 -11.81 -10.79
CA LYS A 349 15.44 -12.58 -11.28
C LYS A 349 15.59 -13.93 -10.59
N LYS A 350 15.22 -14.02 -9.32
CA LYS A 350 15.29 -15.29 -8.59
C LYS A 350 14.22 -16.26 -9.03
N ILE A 351 13.03 -15.77 -9.40
CA ILE A 351 11.94 -16.58 -9.93
C ILE A 351 12.24 -17.02 -11.37
N TRP A 352 12.81 -16.13 -12.18
CA TRP A 352 13.13 -16.37 -13.59
C TRP A 352 14.61 -16.04 -13.90
N PRO A 353 15.54 -16.91 -13.52
CA PRO A 353 16.99 -16.71 -13.69
C PRO A 353 17.47 -16.64 -15.15
#